data_5667365627394ad4df5a7bece46082a2
#
_entry.id   5667365627394ad4df5a7bece46082a2
#
_cell.length_a   1.000
_cell.length_b   1.000
_cell.length_c   1.000
_cell.angle_alpha   90.00
_cell.angle_beta   90.00
_cell.angle_gamma   90.00
#
_symmetry.space_group_name_H-M   'P 1'
#
loop_
_entity.id
_entity.type
_entity.pdbx_description
1 polymer ?
#
loop_
_entity_poly.entity_id
_entity_poly.type
_entity_poly.pdbx_seq_one_letter_code
_entity_poly.pdbx_strand_id
1 'polypeptide(L)'
;GYEGRTVDFEVHPNRGKALSAAVEIAPADKYTVYLVQHTHTDIGYTKPQTEILTEHLRYIDYAVEYCDLTADYPDDAKFRWTCEASWPVREWLRIRPKAQVDKFIRYVKAGQIEVKAMFFNMSELSGENNYKTFLEPVARFRELGLPVETAMQNDVNGIAWCLADYLPDLGVKYFSIGSNNHRALIPFDRPTLYRWESPSGKGLLMFRSDHYHTGNSWGIHTGDMARLEDGVFGYIRNLKRTGYPFPVIAVQYSGYLTDNSPPSMRECDLIRAWNERYAWPKLRSA
;
A
#
# COMPACT_ATOMS: atom_id res chain seq x y z
N GLY A 1 29.57 11.23 4.75
CA GLY A 1 29.31 9.86 5.10
C GLY A 1 30.56 9.15 5.61
N TYR A 2 30.36 8.04 6.29
CA TYR A 2 31.46 7.20 6.83
C TYR A 2 31.64 5.93 5.98
N GLU A 3 30.96 5.81 4.85
CA GLU A 3 31.02 4.66 3.94
C GLU A 3 32.45 4.43 3.45
N GLY A 4 32.91 3.18 3.45
CA GLY A 4 34.27 2.77 3.08
C GLY A 4 35.34 3.13 4.11
N ARG A 5 34.98 3.66 5.28
CA ARG A 5 35.93 3.89 6.37
C ARG A 5 36.00 2.69 7.29
N THR A 6 37.20 2.41 7.77
CA THR A 6 37.37 1.43 8.85
C THR A 6 37.16 2.13 10.19
N VAL A 7 36.37 1.51 11.06
CA VAL A 7 36.15 1.94 12.44
C VAL A 7 36.63 0.86 13.38
N ASP A 8 37.47 1.24 14.33
CA ASP A 8 37.95 0.36 15.38
C ASP A 8 36.96 0.35 16.53
N PHE A 9 36.48 -0.82 16.88
CA PHE A 9 35.63 -1.07 18.04
C PHE A 9 36.45 -1.72 19.13
N GLU A 10 36.35 -1.21 20.34
CA GLU A 10 36.96 -1.83 21.51
C GLU A 10 35.87 -2.10 22.56
N VAL A 11 35.79 -3.34 23.00
CA VAL A 11 34.87 -3.79 24.05
C VAL A 11 35.67 -4.10 25.31
N HIS A 12 35.37 -3.34 26.35
CA HIS A 12 35.95 -3.54 27.66
C HIS A 12 34.97 -4.32 28.56
N PRO A 13 35.09 -5.64 28.65
CA PRO A 13 34.24 -6.43 29.54
C PRO A 13 34.58 -6.14 31.01
N ASN A 14 33.60 -6.27 31.90
CA ASN A 14 33.80 -6.07 33.33
C ASN A 14 34.86 -7.06 33.94
N ARG A 15 35.12 -8.17 33.27
CA ARG A 15 36.17 -9.14 33.60
C ARG A 15 36.78 -9.69 32.31
N GLY A 16 38.12 -9.76 32.26
CA GLY A 16 38.84 -10.25 31.10
C GLY A 16 39.62 -9.17 30.35
N LYS A 17 40.19 -9.53 29.20
CA LYS A 17 40.93 -8.57 28.34
C LYS A 17 40.00 -7.84 27.42
N ALA A 18 40.32 -6.59 27.10
CA ALA A 18 39.66 -5.88 26.04
C ALA A 18 39.76 -6.63 24.71
N LEU A 19 38.70 -6.60 23.95
CA LEU A 19 38.61 -7.15 22.60
C LEU A 19 38.47 -5.99 21.61
N SER A 20 39.30 -5.97 20.59
CA SER A 20 39.22 -4.99 19.52
C SER A 20 38.92 -5.66 18.18
N ALA A 21 38.13 -4.98 17.33
CA ALA A 21 37.85 -5.39 15.97
C ALA A 21 37.78 -4.17 15.08
N ALA A 22 38.42 -4.22 13.92
CA ALA A 22 38.28 -3.25 12.87
C ALA A 22 37.16 -3.68 11.91
N VAL A 23 36.19 -2.78 11.68
CA VAL A 23 35.03 -3.04 10.82
C VAL A 23 34.99 -1.97 9.74
N GLU A 24 34.99 -2.39 8.49
CA GLU A 24 34.75 -1.50 7.37
C GLU A 24 33.24 -1.19 7.29
N ILE A 25 32.91 0.10 7.24
CA ILE A 25 31.51 0.54 7.09
C ILE A 25 31.09 0.35 5.65
N ALA A 26 30.28 -0.67 5.41
CA ALA A 26 29.70 -0.90 4.08
C ALA A 26 28.81 0.28 3.65
N PRO A 27 28.72 0.55 2.34
CA PRO A 27 27.78 1.52 1.80
C PRO A 27 26.34 1.21 2.23
N ALA A 28 25.58 2.25 2.54
CA ALA A 28 24.16 2.08 2.87
C ALA A 28 23.36 1.63 1.65
N ASP A 29 22.49 0.66 1.84
CA ASP A 29 21.54 0.24 0.81
C ASP A 29 20.49 1.35 0.57
N LYS A 30 20.42 1.85 -0.66
CA LYS A 30 19.55 2.97 -1.04
C LYS A 30 18.15 2.49 -1.41
N TYR A 31 17.39 2.02 -0.41
CA TYR A 31 16.00 1.65 -0.61
C TYR A 31 15.05 2.85 -0.44
N THR A 32 14.01 2.89 -1.27
CA THR A 32 12.82 3.70 -1.02
C THR A 32 11.67 2.78 -0.62
N VAL A 33 11.12 3.00 0.56
CA VAL A 33 9.98 2.24 1.09
C VAL A 33 8.72 3.10 0.97
N TYR A 34 7.79 2.66 0.14
CA TYR A 34 6.47 3.24 0.01
C TYR A 34 5.52 2.59 1.01
N LEU A 35 4.93 3.40 1.87
CA LEU A 35 3.89 3.00 2.80
C LEU A 35 2.54 3.24 2.13
N VAL A 36 1.87 2.17 1.76
CA VAL A 36 0.60 2.21 1.02
C VAL A 36 -0.54 2.08 2.01
N GLN A 37 -1.10 3.23 2.41
CA GLN A 37 -2.25 3.25 3.31
C GLN A 37 -3.55 2.99 2.56
N HIS A 38 -4.29 1.99 3.01
CA HIS A 38 -5.63 1.67 2.56
C HIS A 38 -6.50 1.23 3.74
N THR A 39 -7.69 0.76 3.49
CA THR A 39 -8.44 -0.08 4.42
C THR A 39 -8.88 -1.34 3.69
N HIS A 40 -8.59 -2.50 4.26
CA HIS A 40 -9.15 -3.73 3.70
C HIS A 40 -10.68 -3.68 3.82
N THR A 41 -11.34 -3.87 2.69
CA THR A 41 -12.78 -3.66 2.55
C THR A 41 -13.52 -4.99 2.59
N ASP A 42 -13.99 -5.35 3.77
CA ASP A 42 -14.93 -6.46 3.99
C ASP A 42 -16.38 -5.98 3.80
N ILE A 43 -17.11 -6.63 2.92
CA ILE A 43 -18.49 -6.27 2.64
C ILE A 43 -19.42 -7.35 3.16
N GLY A 44 -20.08 -7.08 4.31
CA GLY A 44 -21.01 -7.99 4.95
C GLY A 44 -20.35 -9.10 5.79
N TYR A 45 -19.02 -9.09 5.96
CA TYR A 45 -18.27 -10.05 6.76
C TYR A 45 -18.15 -9.58 8.23
N THR A 46 -17.59 -8.39 8.43
CA THR A 46 -17.40 -7.80 9.77
C THR A 46 -18.65 -7.12 10.30
N LYS A 47 -19.47 -6.54 9.40
CA LYS A 47 -20.72 -5.84 9.69
C LYS A 47 -21.67 -5.94 8.49
N PRO A 48 -22.99 -5.63 8.67
CA PRO A 48 -23.93 -5.52 7.55
C PRO A 48 -23.47 -4.51 6.48
N GLN A 49 -23.77 -4.79 5.21
CA GLN A 49 -23.34 -3.94 4.09
C GLN A 49 -23.76 -2.47 4.23
N THR A 50 -24.92 -2.22 4.80
CA THR A 50 -25.45 -0.85 5.03
C THR A 50 -24.60 -0.06 6.02
N GLU A 51 -24.06 -0.72 7.04
CA GLU A 51 -23.16 -0.10 8.01
C GLU A 51 -21.78 0.12 7.41
N ILE A 52 -21.23 -0.89 6.78
CA ILE A 52 -19.91 -0.83 6.12
C ILE A 52 -19.87 0.30 5.09
N LEU A 53 -20.89 0.42 4.24
CA LEU A 53 -20.94 1.51 3.27
C LEU A 53 -20.86 2.88 3.96
N THR A 54 -21.65 3.08 5.00
CA THR A 54 -21.68 4.35 5.74
C THR A 54 -20.31 4.70 6.33
N GLU A 55 -19.60 3.71 6.86
CA GLU A 55 -18.24 3.89 7.40
C GLU A 55 -17.25 4.26 6.29
N HIS A 56 -17.23 3.53 5.18
CA HIS A 56 -16.32 3.81 4.06
C HIS A 56 -16.58 5.17 3.39
N LEU A 57 -17.83 5.60 3.31
CA LEU A 57 -18.14 6.96 2.85
C LEU A 57 -17.49 8.02 3.75
N ARG A 58 -17.51 7.81 5.08
CA ARG A 58 -16.83 8.68 6.04
C ARG A 58 -15.32 8.60 5.93
N TYR A 59 -14.76 7.43 5.63
CA TYR A 59 -13.30 7.28 5.43
C TYR A 59 -12.80 8.08 4.23
N ILE A 60 -13.58 8.15 3.16
CA ILE A 60 -13.25 9.02 2.03
C ILE A 60 -13.33 10.51 2.43
N ASP A 61 -14.32 10.90 3.26
CA ASP A 61 -14.39 12.27 3.79
C ASP A 61 -13.12 12.60 4.60
N TYR A 62 -12.68 11.72 5.49
CA TYR A 62 -11.44 11.88 6.26
C TYR A 62 -10.20 11.92 5.36
N ALA A 63 -10.13 11.08 4.34
CA ALA A 63 -9.00 11.10 3.41
C ALA A 63 -8.88 12.46 2.70
N VAL A 64 -9.99 13.06 2.27
CA VAL A 64 -10.01 14.39 1.68
C VAL A 64 -9.59 15.47 2.69
N GLU A 65 -10.04 15.36 3.94
CA GLU A 65 -9.65 16.27 5.02
C GLU A 65 -8.15 16.16 5.34
N TYR A 66 -7.62 14.95 5.42
CA TYR A 66 -6.21 14.72 5.74
C TYR A 66 -5.27 15.17 4.63
N CYS A 67 -5.70 15.13 3.37
CA CYS A 67 -4.98 15.77 2.28
C CYS A 67 -4.85 17.29 2.48
N ASP A 68 -5.92 17.96 2.98
CA ASP A 68 -5.85 19.40 3.32
C ASP A 68 -4.89 19.65 4.47
N LEU A 69 -5.02 18.88 5.56
CA LEU A 69 -4.25 19.07 6.79
C LEU A 69 -2.73 18.85 6.60
N THR A 70 -2.36 18.09 5.57
CA THR A 70 -0.95 17.82 5.25
C THR A 70 -0.46 18.56 4.00
N ALA A 71 -1.20 19.57 3.52
CA ALA A 71 -0.86 20.29 2.29
C ALA A 71 0.55 20.90 2.32
N ASP A 72 0.99 21.39 3.48
CA ASP A 72 2.29 22.02 3.71
C ASP A 72 3.40 21.04 4.12
N TYR A 73 3.10 19.73 4.20
CA TYR A 73 4.11 18.72 4.51
C TYR A 73 5.04 18.49 3.31
N PRO A 74 6.29 18.02 3.55
CA PRO A 74 7.14 17.54 2.47
C PRO A 74 6.41 16.50 1.61
N ASP A 75 6.68 16.48 0.31
CA ASP A 75 5.94 15.62 -0.63
C ASP A 75 5.98 14.14 -0.28
N ASP A 76 7.08 13.66 0.27
CA ASP A 76 7.23 12.28 0.73
C ASP A 76 6.39 11.93 1.98
N ALA A 77 5.92 12.94 2.71
CA ALA A 77 5.16 12.80 3.95
C ALA A 77 3.73 13.38 3.87
N LYS A 78 3.29 13.87 2.71
CA LYS A 78 1.89 14.25 2.52
C LYS A 78 1.00 13.04 2.69
N PHE A 79 -0.19 13.24 3.24
CA PHE A 79 -1.17 12.17 3.34
C PHE A 79 -1.54 11.63 1.96
N ARG A 80 -1.51 10.31 1.81
CA ARG A 80 -1.99 9.60 0.64
C ARG A 80 -2.91 8.46 1.04
N TRP A 81 -3.89 8.18 0.21
CA TRP A 81 -4.90 7.17 0.47
C TRP A 81 -5.23 6.35 -0.76
N THR A 82 -5.22 5.04 -0.61
CA THR A 82 -5.67 4.10 -1.64
C THR A 82 -7.09 3.64 -1.34
N CYS A 83 -8.04 4.00 -2.22
CA CYS A 83 -9.38 3.43 -2.23
C CYS A 83 -9.30 2.01 -2.81
N GLU A 84 -9.14 1.00 -1.95
CA GLU A 84 -8.97 -0.40 -2.33
C GLU A 84 -10.11 -0.92 -3.19
N ALA A 85 -11.35 -0.60 -2.79
CA ALA A 85 -12.58 -0.97 -3.51
C ALA A 85 -13.23 0.27 -4.11
N SER A 86 -13.69 0.17 -5.35
CA SER A 86 -14.34 1.28 -6.05
C SER A 86 -15.83 1.44 -5.72
N TRP A 87 -16.47 0.44 -5.09
CA TRP A 87 -17.86 0.55 -4.66
C TRP A 87 -18.14 1.73 -3.72
N PRO A 88 -17.40 1.93 -2.63
CA PRO A 88 -17.61 3.10 -1.78
C PRO A 88 -17.37 4.43 -2.53
N VAL A 89 -16.40 4.46 -3.44
CA VAL A 89 -16.11 5.66 -4.26
C VAL A 89 -17.29 6.00 -5.15
N ARG A 90 -17.88 5.00 -5.87
CA ARG A 90 -19.07 5.20 -6.69
C ARG A 90 -20.22 5.81 -5.88
N GLU A 91 -20.51 5.24 -4.72
CA GLU A 91 -21.60 5.72 -3.87
C GLU A 91 -21.30 7.10 -3.27
N TRP A 92 -20.07 7.36 -2.90
CA TRP A 92 -19.62 8.66 -2.38
C TRP A 92 -19.78 9.77 -3.42
N LEU A 93 -19.33 9.54 -4.65
CA LEU A 93 -19.48 10.48 -5.77
C LEU A 93 -20.96 10.78 -6.09
N ARG A 94 -21.84 9.81 -5.87
CA ARG A 94 -23.29 9.96 -6.14
C ARG A 94 -24.00 10.84 -5.12
N ILE A 95 -23.55 10.84 -3.86
CA ILE A 95 -24.29 11.46 -2.74
C ILE A 95 -23.63 12.71 -2.18
N ARG A 96 -22.34 12.94 -2.43
CA ARG A 96 -21.66 14.13 -1.90
C ARG A 96 -21.92 15.38 -2.75
N PRO A 97 -21.95 16.57 -2.10
CA PRO A 97 -22.08 17.84 -2.81
C PRO A 97 -20.96 18.03 -3.83
N LYS A 98 -21.27 18.71 -4.94
CA LYS A 98 -20.33 18.93 -6.04
C LYS A 98 -18.99 19.52 -5.59
N ALA A 99 -18.97 20.44 -4.64
CA ALA A 99 -17.75 21.04 -4.14
C ALA A 99 -16.81 20.01 -3.47
N GLN A 100 -17.35 19.02 -2.76
CA GLN A 100 -16.57 17.93 -2.19
C GLN A 100 -16.07 16.99 -3.29
N VAL A 101 -16.91 16.67 -4.25
CA VAL A 101 -16.54 15.83 -5.42
C VAL A 101 -15.40 16.48 -6.21
N ASP A 102 -15.50 17.79 -6.51
CA ASP A 102 -14.46 18.52 -7.22
C ASP A 102 -13.12 18.50 -6.44
N LYS A 103 -13.21 18.59 -5.12
CA LYS A 103 -12.04 18.50 -4.24
C LYS A 103 -11.40 17.11 -4.26
N PHE A 104 -12.19 16.05 -4.15
CA PHE A 104 -11.74 14.67 -4.27
C PHE A 104 -11.03 14.43 -5.61
N ILE A 105 -11.69 14.83 -6.74
CA ILE A 105 -11.11 14.71 -8.08
C ILE A 105 -9.76 15.43 -8.18
N ARG A 106 -9.63 16.60 -7.56
CA ARG A 106 -8.36 17.33 -7.52
C ARG A 106 -7.26 16.53 -6.81
N TYR A 107 -7.57 15.89 -5.66
CA TYR A 107 -6.59 15.06 -4.93
C TYR A 107 -6.25 13.78 -5.67
N VAL A 108 -7.20 13.18 -6.39
CA VAL A 108 -6.90 12.03 -7.25
C VAL A 108 -5.95 12.45 -8.39
N LYS A 109 -6.20 13.59 -9.04
CA LYS A 109 -5.31 14.11 -10.10
C LYS A 109 -3.93 14.53 -9.57
N ALA A 110 -3.84 14.92 -8.32
CA ALA A 110 -2.58 15.26 -7.65
C ALA A 110 -1.81 14.01 -7.16
N GLY A 111 -2.38 12.80 -7.29
CA GLY A 111 -1.77 11.56 -6.82
C GLY A 111 -1.76 11.39 -5.29
N GLN A 112 -2.62 12.14 -4.57
CA GLN A 112 -2.77 11.97 -3.12
C GLN A 112 -3.89 10.97 -2.76
N ILE A 113 -4.88 10.79 -3.62
CA ILE A 113 -5.89 9.74 -3.49
C ILE A 113 -5.84 8.88 -4.74
N GLU A 114 -5.83 7.58 -4.60
CA GLU A 114 -5.88 6.65 -5.71
C GLU A 114 -7.17 5.85 -5.68
N VAL A 115 -7.84 5.70 -6.82
CA VAL A 115 -9.02 4.86 -6.98
C VAL A 115 -8.65 3.62 -7.75
N LYS A 116 -8.83 2.45 -7.14
CA LYS A 116 -8.58 1.15 -7.77
C LYS A 116 -9.77 0.68 -8.60
N ALA A 117 -9.49 -0.10 -9.65
CA ALA A 117 -10.50 -0.56 -10.59
C ALA A 117 -11.45 -1.63 -10.02
N MET A 118 -10.96 -2.46 -9.10
CA MET A 118 -11.78 -3.54 -8.55
C MET A 118 -12.93 -2.97 -7.72
N PHE A 119 -14.16 -3.47 -8.00
CA PHE A 119 -15.36 -2.99 -7.31
C PHE A 119 -15.36 -3.35 -5.82
N PHE A 120 -14.91 -4.55 -5.52
CA PHE A 120 -14.58 -5.09 -4.20
C PHE A 120 -13.62 -6.27 -4.38
N ASN A 121 -13.13 -6.86 -3.30
CA ASN A 121 -12.32 -8.07 -3.36
C ASN A 121 -13.19 -9.24 -3.84
N MET A 122 -12.92 -9.76 -5.05
CA MET A 122 -13.79 -10.72 -5.75
C MET A 122 -13.16 -12.09 -5.80
N SER A 123 -13.96 -13.11 -5.50
CA SER A 123 -13.58 -14.49 -5.70
C SER A 123 -13.45 -14.83 -7.20
N GLU A 124 -12.49 -15.69 -7.54
CA GLU A 124 -12.31 -16.25 -8.88
C GLU A 124 -13.50 -17.08 -9.37
N LEU A 125 -14.41 -17.44 -8.46
CA LEU A 125 -15.61 -18.24 -8.76
C LEU A 125 -16.80 -17.42 -9.28
N SER A 126 -16.65 -16.09 -9.37
CA SER A 126 -17.70 -15.24 -9.95
C SER A 126 -17.86 -15.48 -11.45
N GLY A 127 -19.09 -15.43 -11.94
CA GLY A 127 -19.36 -15.56 -13.37
C GLY A 127 -18.82 -14.35 -14.18
N GLU A 128 -18.50 -14.57 -15.45
CA GLU A 128 -17.91 -13.56 -16.34
C GLU A 128 -18.75 -12.28 -16.43
N ASN A 129 -20.06 -12.41 -16.53
CA ASN A 129 -20.97 -11.25 -16.58
C ASN A 129 -20.93 -10.42 -15.29
N ASN A 130 -20.70 -11.07 -14.14
CA ASN A 130 -20.53 -10.35 -12.87
C ASN A 130 -19.27 -9.48 -12.89
N TYR A 131 -18.14 -10.01 -13.37
CA TYR A 131 -16.92 -9.23 -13.52
C TYR A 131 -17.10 -8.01 -14.42
N LYS A 132 -17.76 -8.18 -15.57
CA LYS A 132 -18.06 -7.06 -16.48
C LYS A 132 -18.91 -6.00 -15.79
N THR A 133 -19.97 -6.40 -15.09
CA THR A 133 -20.83 -5.48 -14.34
C THR A 133 -20.06 -4.74 -13.22
N PHE A 134 -19.22 -5.43 -12.48
CA PHE A 134 -18.45 -4.84 -11.39
C PHE A 134 -17.35 -3.88 -11.88
N LEU A 135 -16.87 -4.06 -13.10
CA LEU A 135 -15.88 -3.16 -13.69
C LEU A 135 -16.50 -1.97 -14.45
N GLU A 136 -17.80 -1.97 -14.69
CA GLU A 136 -18.51 -0.86 -15.36
C GLU A 136 -18.24 0.53 -14.74
N PRO A 137 -18.16 0.69 -13.40
CA PRO A 137 -17.88 1.99 -12.80
C PRO A 137 -16.55 2.64 -13.24
N VAL A 138 -15.59 1.86 -13.71
CA VAL A 138 -14.28 2.37 -14.17
C VAL A 138 -14.44 3.32 -15.36
N ALA A 139 -15.32 2.98 -16.31
CA ALA A 139 -15.62 3.87 -17.44
C ALA A 139 -16.19 5.21 -16.96
N ARG A 140 -17.14 5.17 -16.02
CA ARG A 140 -17.73 6.36 -15.43
C ARG A 140 -16.73 7.22 -14.66
N PHE A 141 -15.81 6.62 -13.93
CA PHE A 141 -14.73 7.36 -13.25
C PHE A 141 -13.85 8.09 -14.25
N ARG A 142 -13.52 7.48 -15.38
CA ARG A 142 -12.74 8.11 -16.45
C ARG A 142 -13.46 9.28 -17.09
N GLU A 143 -14.76 9.19 -17.30
CA GLU A 143 -15.58 10.32 -17.77
C GLU A 143 -15.52 11.51 -16.81
N LEU A 144 -15.40 11.27 -15.51
CA LEU A 144 -15.19 12.28 -14.48
C LEU A 144 -13.74 12.79 -14.41
N GLY A 145 -12.85 12.24 -15.24
CA GLY A 145 -11.44 12.59 -15.29
C GLY A 145 -10.59 11.98 -14.18
N LEU A 146 -11.04 10.87 -13.59
CA LEU A 146 -10.25 10.08 -12.64
C LEU A 146 -9.35 9.09 -13.39
N PRO A 147 -8.03 9.14 -13.21
CA PRO A 147 -7.09 8.21 -13.85
C PRO A 147 -7.10 6.85 -13.13
N VAL A 148 -8.04 5.98 -13.47
CA VAL A 148 -8.07 4.62 -12.92
C VAL A 148 -7.18 3.72 -13.78
N GLU A 149 -5.92 3.58 -13.39
CA GLU A 149 -4.90 2.79 -14.10
C GLU A 149 -4.44 1.55 -13.33
N THR A 150 -4.90 1.41 -12.10
CA THR A 150 -4.48 0.35 -11.18
C THR A 150 -5.67 -0.44 -10.66
N ALA A 151 -5.41 -1.71 -10.34
CA ALA A 151 -6.32 -2.58 -9.61
C ALA A 151 -5.63 -3.08 -8.33
N MET A 152 -6.42 -3.43 -7.34
CA MET A 152 -5.95 -4.04 -6.09
C MET A 152 -6.95 -5.11 -5.66
N GLN A 153 -6.45 -6.24 -5.19
CA GLN A 153 -7.26 -7.26 -4.53
C GLN A 153 -6.49 -7.80 -3.34
N ASN A 154 -7.10 -7.71 -2.18
CA ASN A 154 -6.49 -8.14 -0.92
C ASN A 154 -7.32 -9.24 -0.28
N ASP A 155 -6.74 -9.98 0.66
CA ASP A 155 -7.34 -11.09 1.40
C ASP A 155 -7.66 -12.33 0.55
N VAL A 156 -8.34 -12.17 -0.55
CA VAL A 156 -8.78 -13.27 -1.43
C VAL A 156 -7.57 -13.94 -2.10
N ASN A 157 -7.51 -15.28 -2.03
CA ASN A 157 -6.35 -16.07 -2.47
C ASN A 157 -6.46 -16.60 -3.91
N GLY A 158 -7.39 -16.08 -4.70
CA GLY A 158 -7.57 -16.42 -6.10
C GLY A 158 -8.01 -15.22 -6.92
N ILE A 159 -7.66 -15.22 -8.21
CA ILE A 159 -8.02 -14.17 -9.15
C ILE A 159 -8.46 -14.83 -10.45
N ALA A 160 -9.64 -14.46 -10.94
CA ALA A 160 -10.15 -14.96 -12.21
C ALA A 160 -9.26 -14.53 -13.39
N TRP A 161 -8.83 -15.48 -14.19
CA TRP A 161 -7.88 -15.23 -15.28
C TRP A 161 -8.43 -14.28 -16.36
N CYS A 162 -9.75 -14.23 -16.55
CA CYS A 162 -10.40 -13.30 -17.48
C CYS A 162 -10.15 -11.82 -17.14
N LEU A 163 -9.78 -11.48 -15.90
CA LEU A 163 -9.42 -10.13 -15.53
C LEU A 163 -8.14 -9.62 -16.23
N ALA A 164 -7.26 -10.56 -16.67
CA ALA A 164 -6.11 -10.20 -17.49
C ALA A 164 -6.49 -9.75 -18.91
N ASP A 165 -7.74 -9.95 -19.32
CA ASP A 165 -8.32 -9.38 -20.55
C ASP A 165 -9.09 -8.10 -20.24
N TYR A 166 -10.00 -8.12 -19.27
CA TYR A 166 -10.94 -7.04 -19.02
C TYR A 166 -10.29 -5.79 -18.45
N LEU A 167 -9.34 -5.92 -17.55
CA LEU A 167 -8.66 -4.79 -16.94
C LEU A 167 -7.85 -3.99 -17.96
N PRO A 168 -7.02 -4.60 -18.84
CA PRO A 168 -6.36 -3.88 -19.93
C PRO A 168 -7.32 -3.21 -20.92
N ASP A 169 -8.46 -3.84 -21.25
CA ASP A 169 -9.47 -3.25 -22.12
C ASP A 169 -10.07 -1.95 -21.52
N LEU A 170 -10.11 -1.86 -20.22
CA LEU A 170 -10.46 -0.67 -19.47
C LEU A 170 -9.27 0.28 -19.26
N GLY A 171 -8.08 -0.03 -19.79
CA GLY A 171 -6.85 0.77 -19.66
C GLY A 171 -6.21 0.69 -18.29
N VAL A 172 -6.53 -0.33 -17.50
CA VAL A 172 -5.79 -0.65 -16.28
C VAL A 172 -4.48 -1.33 -16.66
N LYS A 173 -3.37 -0.88 -16.09
CA LYS A 173 -2.02 -1.29 -16.44
C LYS A 173 -1.36 -2.14 -15.36
N TYR A 174 -1.76 -1.92 -14.11
CA TYR A 174 -1.09 -2.46 -12.93
C TYR A 174 -2.10 -3.11 -12.00
N PHE A 175 -1.70 -4.21 -11.38
CA PHE A 175 -2.52 -4.90 -10.40
C PHE A 175 -1.67 -5.33 -9.19
N SER A 176 -2.07 -4.94 -7.99
CA SER A 176 -1.44 -5.40 -6.77
C SER A 176 -2.33 -6.38 -6.01
N ILE A 177 -1.69 -7.37 -5.40
CA ILE A 177 -2.37 -8.33 -4.54
C ILE A 177 -1.65 -8.44 -3.19
N GLY A 178 -2.43 -8.49 -2.10
CA GLY A 178 -1.99 -8.75 -0.75
C GLY A 178 -2.80 -9.92 -0.18
N SER A 179 -2.34 -11.14 -0.40
CA SER A 179 -3.10 -12.33 -0.04
C SER A 179 -3.12 -12.57 1.46
N ASN A 180 -4.18 -13.21 1.93
CA ASN A 180 -4.29 -13.73 3.28
C ASN A 180 -3.48 -15.03 3.41
N ASN A 181 -2.54 -15.08 4.35
CA ASN A 181 -1.62 -16.19 4.53
C ASN A 181 -2.09 -17.25 5.53
N HIS A 182 -3.18 -17.03 6.25
CA HIS A 182 -3.69 -18.03 7.20
C HIS A 182 -4.75 -18.98 6.60
N ARG A 183 -5.25 -18.67 5.40
CA ARG A 183 -6.19 -19.53 4.66
C ARG A 183 -5.52 -20.44 3.66
N ALA A 184 -4.45 -19.97 3.03
CA ALA A 184 -3.66 -20.72 2.08
C ALA A 184 -2.20 -20.24 2.08
N LEU A 185 -1.30 -21.06 1.58
CA LEU A 185 0.09 -20.65 1.38
C LEU A 185 0.15 -19.56 0.30
N ILE A 186 0.87 -18.48 0.60
CA ILE A 186 1.15 -17.45 -0.38
C ILE A 186 2.24 -17.99 -1.33
N PRO A 187 2.00 -18.02 -2.65
CA PRO A 187 3.03 -18.37 -3.61
C PRO A 187 4.15 -17.34 -3.58
N PHE A 188 5.37 -17.77 -3.82
CA PHE A 188 6.61 -16.99 -3.72
C PHE A 188 7.01 -16.65 -2.28
N ASP A 189 8.30 -16.65 -2.02
CA ASP A 189 8.93 -16.42 -0.71
C ASP A 189 9.21 -14.93 -0.41
N ARG A 190 8.91 -14.05 -1.38
CA ARG A 190 9.11 -12.60 -1.31
C ARG A 190 8.11 -11.87 -2.22
N PRO A 191 7.92 -10.55 -2.05
CA PRO A 191 7.20 -9.73 -3.02
C PRO A 191 7.76 -9.92 -4.42
N THR A 192 6.88 -10.06 -5.40
CA THR A 192 7.28 -10.44 -6.76
C THR A 192 6.53 -9.60 -7.78
N LEU A 193 7.28 -9.07 -8.74
CA LEU A 193 6.75 -8.35 -9.88
C LEU A 193 6.83 -9.24 -11.12
N TYR A 194 5.72 -9.38 -11.85
CA TYR A 194 5.65 -10.20 -13.05
C TYR A 194 4.57 -9.71 -14.01
N ARG A 195 4.71 -10.06 -15.28
CA ARG A 195 3.62 -9.86 -16.24
C ARG A 195 2.62 -11.00 -16.12
N TRP A 196 1.36 -10.65 -15.88
CA TRP A 196 0.26 -11.60 -15.84
C TRP A 196 -0.53 -11.50 -17.13
N GLU A 197 -0.54 -12.60 -17.89
CA GLU A 197 -1.13 -12.67 -19.23
C GLU A 197 -2.26 -13.69 -19.28
N SER A 198 -3.27 -13.37 -20.08
CA SER A 198 -4.31 -14.31 -20.47
C SER A 198 -3.90 -15.12 -21.71
N PRO A 199 -4.65 -16.19 -22.04
CA PRO A 199 -4.46 -16.93 -23.29
C PRO A 199 -4.62 -16.09 -24.56
N SER A 200 -5.27 -14.93 -24.50
CA SER A 200 -5.39 -14.00 -25.62
C SER A 200 -4.11 -13.20 -25.91
N GLY A 201 -3.12 -13.25 -25.02
CA GLY A 201 -1.91 -12.44 -25.06
C GLY A 201 -2.06 -11.05 -24.45
N LYS A 202 -3.24 -10.66 -24.00
CA LYS A 202 -3.44 -9.46 -23.16
C LYS A 202 -2.88 -9.68 -21.77
N GLY A 203 -2.54 -8.62 -21.09
CA GLY A 203 -2.06 -8.72 -19.71
C GLY A 203 -1.64 -7.39 -19.13
N LEU A 204 -1.23 -7.42 -17.87
CA LEU A 204 -0.83 -6.27 -17.10
C LEU A 204 0.32 -6.61 -16.15
N LEU A 205 0.95 -5.58 -15.60
CA LEU A 205 2.01 -5.77 -14.62
C LEU A 205 1.38 -6.08 -13.26
N MET A 206 1.71 -7.25 -12.73
CA MET A 206 1.23 -7.73 -11.44
C MET A 206 2.31 -7.56 -10.38
N PHE A 207 1.93 -6.97 -9.24
CA PHE A 207 2.76 -6.95 -8.04
C PHE A 207 2.10 -7.78 -6.94
N ARG A 208 2.66 -8.94 -6.66
CA ARG A 208 2.31 -9.69 -5.46
C ARG A 208 3.10 -9.12 -4.28
N SER A 209 2.42 -8.40 -3.41
CA SER A 209 2.98 -7.91 -2.15
C SER A 209 3.02 -9.03 -1.09
N ASP A 210 3.53 -8.73 0.07
CA ASP A 210 3.25 -9.54 1.26
C ASP A 210 1.79 -9.36 1.70
N HIS A 211 1.47 -9.75 2.91
CA HIS A 211 0.13 -9.57 3.47
C HIS A 211 -0.30 -8.09 3.43
N TYR A 212 -1.56 -7.84 3.13
CA TYR A 212 -2.11 -6.47 3.04
C TYR A 212 -2.06 -5.66 4.35
N HIS A 213 -1.71 -6.29 5.46
CA HIS A 213 -1.48 -5.67 6.76
C HIS A 213 -0.01 -5.73 7.23
N THR A 214 0.95 -5.98 6.37
CA THR A 214 2.37 -6.10 6.75
C THR A 214 2.84 -4.90 7.57
N GLY A 215 2.53 -3.68 7.14
CA GLY A 215 2.94 -2.45 7.83
C GLY A 215 2.22 -2.23 9.18
N ASN A 216 1.11 -2.89 9.45
CA ASN A 216 0.43 -2.76 10.74
C ASN A 216 1.27 -3.28 11.91
N SER A 217 2.11 -4.31 11.67
CA SER A 217 3.04 -4.81 12.68
C SER A 217 4.18 -3.84 13.01
N TRP A 218 4.40 -2.81 12.18
CA TRP A 218 5.48 -1.84 12.32
C TRP A 218 5.14 -0.65 13.24
N GLY A 219 4.00 -0.69 13.91
CA GLY A 219 3.61 0.35 14.86
C GLY A 219 3.21 1.70 14.24
N ILE A 220 2.92 1.74 12.93
CA ILE A 220 2.54 2.97 12.21
C ILE A 220 1.30 3.61 12.85
N HIS A 221 0.28 2.82 13.12
CA HIS A 221 -1.00 3.27 13.68
C HIS A 221 -0.88 3.85 15.12
N THR A 222 0.17 3.51 15.85
CA THR A 222 0.45 4.04 17.19
C THR A 222 1.44 5.19 17.19
N GLY A 223 2.12 5.45 16.06
CA GLY A 223 3.20 6.43 15.99
C GLY A 223 4.50 5.94 16.67
N ASP A 224 4.70 4.63 16.76
CA ASP A 224 5.84 4.02 17.46
C ASP A 224 7.06 3.93 16.54
N MET A 225 7.99 4.89 16.68
CA MET A 225 9.20 4.95 15.89
C MET A 225 10.12 3.73 16.09
N ALA A 226 10.22 3.20 17.31
CA ALA A 226 11.09 2.04 17.56
C ALA A 226 10.59 0.78 16.85
N ARG A 227 9.27 0.55 16.87
CA ARG A 227 8.66 -0.55 16.09
C ARG A 227 8.79 -0.34 14.59
N LEU A 228 8.69 0.91 14.12
CA LEU A 228 8.90 1.23 12.71
C LEU A 228 10.34 0.92 12.29
N GLU A 229 11.33 1.27 13.12
CA GLU A 229 12.74 0.96 12.86
C GLU A 229 12.98 -0.56 12.76
N ASP A 230 12.48 -1.31 13.74
CA ASP A 230 12.59 -2.79 13.73
C ASP A 230 11.90 -3.40 12.50
N GLY A 231 10.71 -2.90 12.16
CA GLY A 231 9.95 -3.34 11.01
C GLY A 231 10.68 -3.09 9.69
N VAL A 232 11.07 -1.85 9.42
CA VAL A 232 11.73 -1.45 8.16
C VAL A 232 13.06 -2.16 7.99
N PHE A 233 13.96 -2.10 9.00
CA PHE A 233 15.27 -2.74 8.88
C PHE A 233 15.20 -4.26 8.88
N GLY A 234 14.27 -4.84 9.66
CA GLY A 234 14.01 -6.28 9.65
C GLY A 234 13.52 -6.77 8.30
N TYR A 235 12.60 -6.02 7.69
CA TYR A 235 12.04 -6.34 6.40
C TYR A 235 13.09 -6.25 5.28
N ILE A 236 13.89 -5.19 5.24
CA ILE A 236 14.97 -5.05 4.27
C ILE A 236 15.99 -6.20 4.39
N ARG A 237 16.38 -6.57 5.61
CA ARG A 237 17.26 -7.74 5.82
C ARG A 237 16.66 -9.02 5.24
N ASN A 238 15.35 -9.24 5.43
CA ASN A 238 14.67 -10.40 4.87
C ASN A 238 14.64 -10.36 3.33
N LEU A 239 14.30 -9.23 2.75
CA LEU A 239 14.29 -9.05 1.28
C LEU A 239 15.67 -9.30 0.67
N LYS A 240 16.74 -8.82 1.29
CA LYS A 240 18.11 -9.12 0.85
C LYS A 240 18.42 -10.61 0.93
N ARG A 241 18.04 -11.26 2.02
CA ARG A 241 18.23 -12.71 2.21
C ARG A 241 17.51 -13.55 1.17
N THR A 242 16.32 -13.12 0.74
CA THR A 242 15.51 -13.79 -0.28
C THR A 242 15.84 -13.34 -1.70
N GLY A 243 16.82 -12.45 -1.90
CA GLY A 243 17.27 -11.98 -3.20
C GLY A 243 16.28 -11.07 -3.92
N TYR A 244 15.56 -10.20 -3.19
CA TYR A 244 14.69 -9.19 -3.79
C TYR A 244 15.51 -8.21 -4.64
N PRO A 245 15.21 -8.05 -5.95
CA PRO A 245 16.13 -7.39 -6.86
C PRO A 245 15.94 -5.87 -7.01
N PHE A 246 14.91 -5.30 -6.38
CA PHE A 246 14.55 -3.90 -6.61
C PHE A 246 14.94 -2.99 -5.44
N PRO A 247 15.36 -1.74 -5.70
CA PRO A 247 15.64 -0.75 -4.66
C PRO A 247 14.36 -0.06 -4.14
N VAL A 248 13.18 -0.47 -4.61
CA VAL A 248 11.87 0.07 -4.27
C VAL A 248 11.05 -1.01 -3.58
N ILE A 249 10.46 -0.67 -2.45
CA ILE A 249 9.67 -1.57 -1.62
C ILE A 249 8.30 -0.91 -1.42
N ALA A 250 7.21 -1.65 -1.64
CA ALA A 250 5.87 -1.22 -1.31
C ALA A 250 5.31 -2.10 -0.19
N VAL A 251 4.81 -1.48 0.86
CA VAL A 251 4.26 -2.15 2.04
C VAL A 251 2.86 -1.62 2.29
N GLN A 252 1.90 -2.54 2.26
CA GLN A 252 0.50 -2.22 2.55
C GLN A 252 0.23 -2.21 4.04
N TYR A 253 -0.66 -1.33 4.48
CA TYR A 253 -1.18 -1.30 5.85
C TYR A 253 -2.53 -0.58 5.92
N SER A 254 -3.35 -0.94 6.90
CA SER A 254 -4.57 -0.21 7.24
C SER A 254 -4.26 0.93 8.20
N GLY A 255 -5.04 1.99 8.17
CA GLY A 255 -4.86 3.16 9.04
C GLY A 255 -4.87 2.83 10.53
N TYR A 256 -5.55 1.75 10.92
CA TYR A 256 -5.54 1.15 12.26
C TYR A 256 -5.26 -0.35 12.17
N LEU A 257 -5.51 -1.11 13.24
CA LEU A 257 -5.10 -2.53 13.33
C LEU A 257 -6.00 -3.53 12.61
N THR A 258 -7.17 -3.12 12.16
CA THR A 258 -8.21 -4.05 11.69
C THR A 258 -8.67 -3.74 10.27
N ASP A 259 -9.35 -4.70 9.67
CA ASP A 259 -10.14 -4.51 8.46
C ASP A 259 -11.23 -3.46 8.68
N ASN A 260 -11.69 -2.82 7.62
CA ASN A 260 -12.67 -1.74 7.68
C ASN A 260 -12.31 -0.61 8.67
N SER A 261 -11.03 -0.26 8.76
CA SER A 261 -10.56 0.80 9.65
C SER A 261 -10.41 2.15 8.95
N PRO A 262 -10.62 3.27 9.69
CA PRO A 262 -10.48 4.60 9.10
C PRO A 262 -9.02 4.93 8.75
N PRO A 263 -8.79 5.92 7.88
CA PRO A 263 -7.45 6.44 7.62
C PRO A 263 -6.84 7.11 8.86
N SER A 264 -5.51 7.20 8.87
CA SER A 264 -4.74 7.84 9.95
C SER A 264 -3.64 8.73 9.38
N MET A 265 -3.45 9.92 9.95
CA MET A 265 -2.35 10.82 9.58
C MET A 265 -1.03 10.53 10.30
N ARG A 266 -1.01 9.56 11.23
CA ARG A 266 0.19 9.29 12.05
C ARG A 266 1.41 8.89 11.23
N GLU A 267 1.20 8.25 10.07
CA GLU A 267 2.30 7.92 9.16
C GLU A 267 3.03 9.17 8.66
N CYS A 268 2.30 10.26 8.42
CA CYS A 268 2.87 11.49 7.87
C CYS A 268 3.95 12.06 8.80
N ASP A 269 3.68 12.10 10.10
CA ASP A 269 4.63 12.55 11.10
C ASP A 269 5.79 11.57 11.29
N LEU A 270 5.51 10.26 11.24
CA LEU A 270 6.55 9.24 11.30
C LEU A 270 7.51 9.32 10.10
N ILE A 271 7.00 9.51 8.88
CA ILE A 271 7.82 9.66 7.68
C ILE A 271 8.71 10.90 7.79
N ARG A 272 8.17 12.03 8.26
CA ARG A 272 8.97 13.24 8.49
C ARG A 272 10.12 12.98 9.45
N ALA A 273 9.79 12.47 10.66
CA ALA A 273 10.78 12.18 11.68
C ALA A 273 11.82 11.14 11.21
N TRP A 274 11.39 10.14 10.45
CA TRP A 274 12.28 9.15 9.86
C TRP A 274 13.25 9.77 8.86
N ASN A 275 12.73 10.55 7.90
CA ASN A 275 13.55 11.12 6.82
C ASN A 275 14.50 12.25 7.31
N GLU A 276 14.19 12.85 8.46
CA GLU A 276 15.13 13.73 9.18
C GLU A 276 16.25 12.94 9.87
N ARG A 277 15.91 11.76 10.44
CA ARG A 277 16.86 10.92 11.19
C ARG A 277 17.75 10.07 10.29
N TYR A 278 17.20 9.50 9.22
CA TYR A 278 17.87 8.54 8.36
C TYR A 278 18.09 9.09 6.94
N ALA A 279 19.34 9.02 6.48
CA ALA A 279 19.64 9.28 5.07
C ALA A 279 19.04 8.19 4.17
N TRP A 280 19.11 6.93 4.61
CA TRP A 280 18.57 5.73 3.95
C TRP A 280 18.19 4.67 5.00
N PRO A 281 17.18 3.82 4.72
CA PRO A 281 16.22 3.93 3.60
C PRO A 281 15.35 5.19 3.71
N LYS A 282 14.84 5.68 2.58
CA LYS A 282 13.82 6.74 2.58
C LYS A 282 12.43 6.14 2.72
N LEU A 283 11.57 6.76 3.52
CA LEU A 283 10.15 6.44 3.59
C LEU A 283 9.34 7.44 2.77
N ARG A 284 8.28 6.98 2.14
CA ARG A 284 7.31 7.81 1.42
C ARG A 284 5.90 7.27 1.66
N SER A 285 4.93 8.16 1.83
CA SER A 285 3.51 7.83 1.71
C SER A 285 3.15 7.55 0.24
N ALA A 286 2.24 6.61 -0.05
CA ALA A 286 1.85 6.22 -1.39
C ALA A 286 0.36 5.82 -1.48
#